data_126de26522fe41027c6aeb9cc7016ef1
#
_entry.id   126de26522fe41027c6aeb9cc7016ef1
#
_cell.length_a   1.000
_cell.length_b   1.000
_cell.length_c   1.000
_cell.angle_alpha   90.00
_cell.angle_beta   90.00
_cell.angle_gamma   90.00
#
_symmetry.space_group_name_H-M   'P 1'
#
loop_
_entity.id
_entity.type
_entity.pdbx_description
1 polymer ?
#
loop_
_entity_poly.entity_id
_entity_poly.type
_entity_poly.pdbx_seq_one_letter_code
_entity_poly.pdbx_strand_id
1 'polypeptide(L)'
;MFQLETNRMILRKMKLSDVEKLSRIFTDPIAMQFYPSTKNEEETVAWIKWNQGNYEKFGIGFWIAENKQDGEFIGQCGLVPQEINLQQEIEIGYLIVRKYWGQGLATECAIACREYGFHKLGHDRLISLIDKRNVASRRVAENVGMTWEKEISKWNKTIQLYSITK
;
A
#
# COMPACT_ATOMS: atom_id res chain seq x y z
N MET A 1 -16.66 9.31 8.57
CA MET A 1 -15.97 8.00 8.45
C MET A 1 -15.32 7.91 7.08
N PHE A 2 -14.03 7.57 7.01
CA PHE A 2 -13.34 7.38 5.75
C PHE A 2 -13.80 6.11 5.04
N GLN A 3 -14.12 6.23 3.77
CA GLN A 3 -14.38 5.09 2.90
C GLN A 3 -14.09 5.51 1.46
N LEU A 4 -13.32 4.69 0.76
CA LEU A 4 -13.00 4.91 -0.65
C LEU A 4 -13.48 3.68 -1.42
N GLU A 5 -14.21 3.90 -2.51
CA GLU A 5 -14.73 2.81 -3.31
C GLU A 5 -14.05 2.74 -4.67
N THR A 6 -13.84 1.51 -5.13
CA THR A 6 -13.43 1.23 -6.50
C THR A 6 -14.54 0.44 -7.19
N ASN A 7 -14.30 -0.02 -8.41
CA ASN A 7 -15.26 -0.86 -9.10
C ASN A 7 -15.55 -2.17 -8.35
N ARG A 8 -14.54 -2.80 -7.76
CA ARG A 8 -14.67 -4.11 -7.11
C ARG A 8 -14.43 -4.10 -5.61
N MET A 9 -13.93 -3.00 -5.03
CA MET A 9 -13.48 -2.98 -3.64
C MET A 9 -13.98 -1.77 -2.87
N ILE A 10 -13.99 -1.95 -1.55
CA ILE A 10 -14.16 -0.86 -0.58
C ILE A 10 -12.87 -0.80 0.24
N LEU A 11 -12.30 0.40 0.37
CA LEU A 11 -11.15 0.67 1.22
C LEU A 11 -11.64 1.38 2.49
N ARG A 12 -11.24 0.87 3.64
CA ARG A 12 -11.63 1.43 4.94
C ARG A 12 -10.45 1.46 5.91
N LYS A 13 -10.56 2.24 6.96
CA LYS A 13 -9.54 2.28 8.01
C LYS A 13 -9.39 0.93 8.70
N MET A 14 -8.17 0.64 9.12
CA MET A 14 -7.85 -0.56 9.89
C MET A 14 -8.44 -0.49 11.29
N LYS A 15 -8.84 -1.66 11.82
CA LYS A 15 -9.25 -1.87 13.21
C LYS A 15 -8.35 -2.94 13.82
N LEU A 16 -8.24 -2.97 15.14
CA LEU A 16 -7.47 -4.02 15.80
C LEU A 16 -8.02 -5.42 15.49
N SER A 17 -9.31 -5.54 15.25
CA SER A 17 -9.92 -6.80 14.83
C SER A 17 -9.46 -7.30 13.45
N ASP A 18 -8.72 -6.51 12.69
CA ASP A 18 -8.20 -6.91 11.38
C ASP A 18 -6.91 -7.72 11.46
N VAL A 19 -6.39 -8.01 12.66
CA VAL A 19 -5.17 -8.80 12.85
C VAL A 19 -5.21 -10.12 12.09
N GLU A 20 -6.29 -10.88 12.21
CA GLU A 20 -6.44 -12.17 11.52
C GLU A 20 -6.41 -12.02 10.00
N LYS A 21 -7.09 -10.99 9.49
CA LYS A 21 -7.13 -10.71 8.05
C LYS A 21 -5.73 -10.39 7.52
N LEU A 22 -5.06 -9.44 8.15
CA LEU A 22 -3.71 -9.04 7.75
C LEU A 22 -2.70 -10.18 7.89
N SER A 23 -2.89 -11.06 8.86
CA SER A 23 -2.02 -12.22 9.06
C SER A 23 -2.02 -13.17 7.85
N ARG A 24 -3.10 -13.19 7.07
CA ARG A 24 -3.15 -13.99 5.83
C ARG A 24 -2.07 -13.57 4.83
N ILE A 25 -1.64 -12.31 4.89
CA ILE A 25 -0.53 -11.80 4.06
C ILE A 25 0.77 -11.86 4.86
N PHE A 26 0.78 -11.30 6.07
CA PHE A 26 2.01 -11.05 6.83
C PHE A 26 2.71 -12.32 7.31
N THR A 27 2.01 -13.44 7.42
CA THR A 27 2.61 -14.74 7.76
C THR A 27 2.97 -15.56 6.52
N ASP A 28 2.59 -15.12 5.33
CA ASP A 28 2.87 -15.83 4.07
C ASP A 28 4.25 -15.44 3.54
N PRO A 29 5.26 -16.34 3.58
CA PRO A 29 6.61 -16.01 3.13
C PRO A 29 6.68 -15.62 1.66
N ILE A 30 5.78 -16.14 0.84
CA ILE A 30 5.76 -15.82 -0.59
C ILE A 30 5.25 -14.39 -0.81
N ALA A 31 4.16 -14.02 -0.11
CA ALA A 31 3.65 -12.65 -0.18
C ALA A 31 4.67 -11.64 0.36
N MET A 32 5.43 -12.04 1.39
CA MET A 32 6.38 -11.16 2.08
C MET A 32 7.81 -11.29 1.58
N GLN A 33 8.04 -11.98 0.47
CA GLN A 33 9.41 -12.30 -0.01
C GLN A 33 10.29 -11.07 -0.29
N PHE A 34 9.69 -9.92 -0.61
CA PHE A 34 10.43 -8.69 -0.89
C PHE A 34 10.46 -7.71 0.29
N TYR A 35 9.95 -8.13 1.43
CA TYR A 35 9.97 -7.37 2.68
C TYR A 35 11.00 -7.98 3.64
N PRO A 36 11.45 -7.25 4.66
CA PRO A 36 12.52 -7.76 5.55
C PRO A 36 12.19 -9.10 6.20
N SER A 37 10.93 -9.32 6.56
CA SER A 37 10.49 -10.57 7.19
C SER A 37 8.97 -10.69 7.13
N THR A 38 8.45 -11.86 7.44
CA THR A 38 7.04 -12.03 7.82
C THR A 38 6.79 -11.30 9.14
N LYS A 39 5.53 -11.12 9.51
CA LYS A 39 5.14 -10.47 10.76
C LYS A 39 4.35 -11.45 11.63
N ASN A 40 4.69 -11.48 12.91
CA ASN A 40 3.89 -12.21 13.91
C ASN A 40 2.69 -11.35 14.35
N GLU A 41 1.90 -11.88 15.31
CA GLU A 41 0.71 -11.17 15.79
C GLU A 41 1.04 -9.82 16.42
N GLU A 42 2.07 -9.75 17.27
CA GLU A 42 2.49 -8.50 17.91
C GLU A 42 2.91 -7.45 16.89
N GLU A 43 3.67 -7.87 15.90
CA GLU A 43 4.12 -6.99 14.80
C GLU A 43 2.95 -6.52 13.94
N THR A 44 1.95 -7.39 13.75
CA THR A 44 0.73 -7.04 13.01
C THR A 44 -0.11 -6.00 13.78
N VAL A 45 -0.24 -6.19 15.09
CA VAL A 45 -0.91 -5.20 15.97
C VAL A 45 -0.18 -3.86 15.91
N ALA A 46 1.14 -3.88 16.01
CA ALA A 46 1.95 -2.66 15.91
C ALA A 46 1.75 -1.97 14.56
N TRP A 47 1.66 -2.72 13.48
CA TRP A 47 1.39 -2.22 12.14
C TRP A 47 0.04 -1.50 12.07
N ILE A 48 -1.01 -2.11 12.63
CA ILE A 48 -2.34 -1.49 12.68
C ILE A 48 -2.28 -0.18 13.45
N LYS A 49 -1.64 -0.18 14.63
CA LYS A 49 -1.52 1.02 15.46
C LYS A 49 -0.74 2.13 14.75
N TRP A 50 0.31 1.77 14.03
CA TRP A 50 1.08 2.73 13.26
C TRP A 50 0.20 3.39 12.19
N ASN A 51 -0.60 2.62 11.47
CA ASN A 51 -1.52 3.15 10.48
C ASN A 51 -2.61 4.03 11.11
N GLN A 52 -3.16 3.62 12.25
CA GLN A 52 -4.14 4.41 12.98
C GLN A 52 -3.56 5.77 13.41
N GLY A 53 -2.32 5.79 13.88
CA GLY A 53 -1.60 7.02 14.17
C GLY A 53 -1.41 7.92 12.95
N ASN A 54 -1.12 7.32 11.80
CA ASN A 54 -0.99 8.05 10.54
C ASN A 54 -2.33 8.66 10.10
N TYR A 55 -3.43 7.96 10.29
CA TYR A 55 -4.77 8.52 9.99
C TYR A 55 -5.02 9.79 10.79
N GLU A 56 -4.69 9.78 12.07
CA GLU A 56 -4.88 10.93 12.95
C GLU A 56 -3.94 12.09 12.61
N LYS A 57 -2.66 11.77 12.36
CA LYS A 57 -1.63 12.78 12.15
C LYS A 57 -1.62 13.36 10.74
N PHE A 58 -1.84 12.52 9.72
CA PHE A 58 -1.69 12.90 8.32
C PHE A 58 -2.97 12.71 7.49
N GLY A 59 -4.00 12.09 8.06
CA GLY A 59 -5.23 11.78 7.31
C GLY A 59 -5.08 10.63 6.33
N ILE A 60 -3.96 9.93 6.33
CA ILE A 60 -3.64 8.84 5.40
C ILE A 60 -3.00 7.66 6.15
N GLY A 61 -2.94 6.53 5.49
CA GLY A 61 -2.32 5.30 5.96
C GLY A 61 -2.68 4.17 5.01
N PHE A 62 -2.27 2.96 5.34
CA PHE A 62 -2.82 1.79 4.65
C PHE A 62 -4.27 1.56 5.08
N TRP A 63 -5.10 1.25 4.13
CA TRP A 63 -6.50 0.91 4.35
C TRP A 63 -6.73 -0.57 4.07
N ILE A 64 -7.73 -1.15 4.71
CA ILE A 64 -8.19 -2.51 4.42
C ILE A 64 -8.99 -2.47 3.13
N ALA A 65 -8.67 -3.36 2.19
CA ALA A 65 -9.42 -3.54 0.96
C ALA A 65 -10.28 -4.79 1.07
N GLU A 66 -11.58 -4.63 0.89
CA GLU A 66 -12.56 -5.71 0.94
C GLU A 66 -13.34 -5.78 -0.37
N ASN A 67 -13.72 -6.98 -0.77
CA ASN A 67 -14.56 -7.19 -1.94
C ASN A 67 -15.92 -6.54 -1.72
N LYS A 68 -16.34 -5.75 -2.68
CA LYS A 68 -17.58 -4.97 -2.59
C LYS A 68 -18.85 -5.83 -2.53
N GLN A 69 -18.81 -7.02 -3.14
CA GLN A 69 -19.96 -7.90 -3.22
C GLN A 69 -20.17 -8.78 -1.98
N ASP A 70 -19.08 -9.39 -1.48
CA ASP A 70 -19.16 -10.38 -0.40
C ASP A 70 -18.43 -9.98 0.88
N GLY A 71 -17.72 -8.84 0.88
CA GLY A 71 -16.99 -8.36 2.04
C GLY A 71 -15.70 -9.12 2.32
N GLU A 72 -15.25 -10.02 1.45
CA GLU A 72 -14.03 -10.77 1.66
C GLU A 72 -12.80 -9.87 1.69
N PHE A 73 -11.87 -10.19 2.57
CA PHE A 73 -10.61 -9.47 2.67
C PHE A 73 -9.74 -9.73 1.43
N ILE A 74 -9.34 -8.65 0.77
CA ILE A 74 -8.49 -8.70 -0.43
C ILE A 74 -7.05 -8.33 -0.11
N GLY A 75 -6.85 -7.36 0.78
CA GLY A 75 -5.50 -6.91 1.12
C GLY A 75 -5.49 -5.55 1.77
N GLN A 76 -4.36 -4.88 1.65
CA GLN A 76 -4.21 -3.49 2.09
C GLN A 76 -3.68 -2.64 0.95
N CYS A 77 -4.11 -1.41 0.90
CA CYS A 77 -3.64 -0.42 -0.06
C CYS A 77 -3.81 0.97 0.55
N GLY A 78 -2.94 1.89 0.24
CA GLY A 78 -3.09 3.22 0.82
C GLY A 78 -2.04 4.21 0.40
N LEU A 79 -2.09 5.33 1.08
CA LEU A 79 -1.12 6.41 0.98
C LEU A 79 -0.41 6.50 2.32
N VAL A 80 0.92 6.40 2.30
CA VAL A 80 1.70 6.43 3.53
C VAL A 80 2.81 7.47 3.45
N PRO A 81 3.07 8.18 4.57
CA PRO A 81 4.18 9.12 4.59
C PRO A 81 5.50 8.35 4.63
N GLN A 82 6.47 8.82 3.85
CA GLN A 82 7.83 8.31 3.85
C GLN A 82 8.79 9.47 3.91
N GLU A 83 9.95 9.25 4.52
CA GLU A 83 11.04 10.20 4.51
C GLU A 83 12.15 9.66 3.61
N ILE A 84 12.47 10.38 2.55
CA ILE A 84 13.51 10.04 1.60
C ILE A 84 14.49 11.20 1.52
N ASN A 85 15.75 10.97 1.93
CA ASN A 85 16.79 12.00 1.92
C ASN A 85 16.32 13.30 2.61
N LEU A 86 15.74 13.15 3.81
CA LEU A 86 15.23 14.25 4.64
C LEU A 86 14.02 15.00 4.04
N GLN A 87 13.45 14.48 2.96
CA GLN A 87 12.22 15.04 2.36
C GLN A 87 11.04 14.13 2.63
N GLN A 88 9.91 14.76 2.93
CA GLN A 88 8.64 14.06 3.12
C GLN A 88 8.06 13.70 1.75
N GLU A 89 7.80 12.42 1.55
CA GLU A 89 7.15 11.90 0.35
C GLU A 89 5.89 11.15 0.74
N ILE A 90 4.95 11.02 -0.18
CA ILE A 90 3.73 10.23 0.01
C ILE A 90 3.80 9.03 -0.93
N GLU A 91 3.79 7.86 -0.35
CA GLU A 91 3.90 6.60 -1.11
C GLU A 91 2.52 5.97 -1.33
N ILE A 92 2.29 5.50 -2.56
CA ILE A 92 1.20 4.56 -2.85
C ILE A 92 1.75 3.17 -2.56
N GLY A 93 1.17 2.49 -1.57
CA GLY A 93 1.53 1.13 -1.21
C GLY A 93 0.36 0.17 -1.42
N TYR A 94 0.66 -1.08 -1.73
CA TYR A 94 -0.35 -2.11 -1.96
C TYR A 94 0.21 -3.49 -1.68
N LEU A 95 -0.61 -4.35 -1.10
CA LEU A 95 -0.25 -5.73 -0.77
C LEU A 95 -1.52 -6.57 -0.75
N ILE A 96 -1.61 -7.50 -1.68
CA ILE A 96 -2.82 -8.30 -1.94
C ILE A 96 -2.61 -9.73 -1.48
N VAL A 97 -3.64 -10.34 -0.90
CA VAL A 97 -3.65 -11.78 -0.57
C VAL A 97 -3.33 -12.59 -1.82
N ARG A 98 -2.44 -13.57 -1.67
CA ARG A 98 -1.90 -14.33 -2.80
C ARG A 98 -2.97 -14.94 -3.71
N LYS A 99 -4.07 -15.45 -3.15
CA LYS A 99 -5.14 -16.05 -3.93
C LYS A 99 -5.81 -15.08 -4.92
N TYR A 100 -5.64 -13.79 -4.71
CA TYR A 100 -6.21 -12.76 -5.58
C TYR A 100 -5.21 -12.15 -6.56
N TRP A 101 -3.99 -12.65 -6.61
CA TRP A 101 -2.99 -12.15 -7.56
C TRP A 101 -3.41 -12.39 -9.00
N GLY A 102 -2.95 -11.54 -9.90
CA GLY A 102 -3.19 -11.67 -11.33
C GLY A 102 -4.56 -11.22 -11.81
N GLN A 103 -5.33 -10.54 -10.95
CA GLN A 103 -6.68 -10.08 -11.29
C GLN A 103 -6.80 -8.56 -11.46
N GLY A 104 -5.68 -7.85 -11.40
CA GLY A 104 -5.66 -6.38 -11.55
C GLY A 104 -6.13 -5.61 -10.32
N LEU A 105 -6.30 -6.26 -9.18
CA LEU A 105 -6.82 -5.62 -7.97
C LEU A 105 -5.84 -4.62 -7.36
N ALA A 106 -4.54 -4.92 -7.37
CA ALA A 106 -3.53 -3.99 -6.88
C ALA A 106 -3.52 -2.71 -7.72
N THR A 107 -3.60 -2.83 -9.04
CA THR A 107 -3.68 -1.68 -9.94
C THR A 107 -4.93 -0.85 -9.69
N GLU A 108 -6.07 -1.51 -9.52
CA GLU A 108 -7.34 -0.83 -9.24
C GLU A 108 -7.28 -0.05 -7.93
N CYS A 109 -6.77 -0.63 -6.86
CA CYS A 109 -6.56 0.04 -5.57
C CYS A 109 -5.61 1.23 -5.72
N ALA A 110 -4.48 1.02 -6.38
CA ALA A 110 -3.44 2.04 -6.50
C ALA A 110 -3.93 3.24 -7.31
N ILE A 111 -4.72 3.02 -8.36
CA ILE A 111 -5.34 4.12 -9.12
C ILE A 111 -6.28 4.91 -8.22
N ALA A 112 -7.10 4.24 -7.41
CA ALA A 112 -8.00 4.92 -6.49
C ALA A 112 -7.24 5.76 -5.47
N CYS A 113 -6.12 5.25 -4.95
CA CYS A 113 -5.25 5.99 -4.04
C CYS A 113 -4.62 7.21 -4.73
N ARG A 114 -4.16 7.05 -5.97
CA ARG A 114 -3.62 8.14 -6.78
C ARG A 114 -4.64 9.27 -6.93
N GLU A 115 -5.85 8.93 -7.35
CA GLU A 115 -6.93 9.90 -7.55
C GLU A 115 -7.28 10.62 -6.25
N TYR A 116 -7.38 9.86 -5.15
CA TYR A 116 -7.65 10.42 -3.84
C TYR A 116 -6.53 11.38 -3.39
N GLY A 117 -5.28 10.97 -3.58
CA GLY A 117 -4.12 11.78 -3.23
C GLY A 117 -4.05 13.09 -4.01
N PHE A 118 -4.29 13.03 -5.32
CA PHE A 118 -4.23 14.22 -6.16
C PHE A 118 -5.44 15.13 -5.99
N HIS A 119 -6.64 14.59 -6.00
CA HIS A 119 -7.86 15.39 -6.14
C HIS A 119 -8.57 15.69 -4.82
N LYS A 120 -8.41 14.86 -3.80
CA LYS A 120 -9.01 15.11 -2.49
C LYS A 120 -8.01 15.70 -1.51
N LEU A 121 -6.77 15.22 -1.51
CA LEU A 121 -5.76 15.67 -0.57
C LEU A 121 -4.88 16.80 -1.14
N GLY A 122 -4.90 17.00 -2.44
CA GLY A 122 -4.17 18.10 -3.08
C GLY A 122 -2.66 17.87 -3.20
N HIS A 123 -2.20 16.63 -3.14
CA HIS A 123 -0.79 16.32 -3.38
C HIS A 123 -0.47 16.52 -4.86
N ASP A 124 0.74 17.02 -5.13
CA ASP A 124 1.22 17.22 -6.49
C ASP A 124 2.11 16.07 -6.97
N ARG A 125 2.61 15.26 -6.04
CA ARG A 125 3.55 14.19 -6.31
C ARG A 125 3.26 12.99 -5.42
N LEU A 126 3.30 11.80 -6.00
CA LEU A 126 3.20 10.52 -5.29
C LEU A 126 4.33 9.62 -5.76
N ILE A 127 4.80 8.74 -4.87
CA ILE A 127 5.87 7.80 -5.18
C ILE A 127 5.42 6.37 -4.86
N SER A 128 6.20 5.40 -5.32
CA SER A 128 6.18 4.01 -4.83
C SER A 128 7.60 3.52 -4.68
N LEU A 129 7.86 2.79 -3.60
CA LEU A 129 9.16 2.22 -3.27
C LEU A 129 9.10 0.72 -3.51
N ILE A 130 9.88 0.23 -4.46
CA ILE A 130 9.75 -1.13 -4.95
C ILE A 130 11.10 -1.83 -4.91
N ASP A 131 11.15 -3.02 -4.30
CA ASP A 131 12.33 -3.88 -4.37
C ASP A 131 12.63 -4.18 -5.84
N LYS A 132 13.89 -4.05 -6.22
CA LYS A 132 14.35 -4.24 -7.61
C LYS A 132 13.88 -5.56 -8.22
N ARG A 133 13.73 -6.60 -7.42
CA ARG A 133 13.33 -7.94 -7.85
C ARG A 133 11.81 -8.10 -8.01
N ASN A 134 11.04 -7.17 -7.47
CA ASN A 134 9.56 -7.27 -7.45
C ASN A 134 8.96 -6.76 -8.77
N VAL A 135 9.01 -7.60 -9.79
CA VAL A 135 8.52 -7.28 -11.14
C VAL A 135 7.02 -6.99 -11.13
N ALA A 136 6.24 -7.75 -10.37
CA ALA A 136 4.79 -7.56 -10.30
C ALA A 136 4.42 -6.18 -9.77
N SER A 137 5.08 -5.75 -8.70
CA SER A 137 4.85 -4.42 -8.10
C SER A 137 5.25 -3.29 -9.06
N ARG A 138 6.33 -3.50 -9.80
CA ARG A 138 6.79 -2.54 -10.81
C ARG A 138 5.75 -2.36 -11.92
N ARG A 139 5.16 -3.46 -12.38
CA ARG A 139 4.08 -3.40 -13.39
C ARG A 139 2.86 -2.64 -12.89
N VAL A 140 2.51 -2.83 -11.63
CA VAL A 140 1.41 -2.06 -11.02
C VAL A 140 1.73 -0.57 -11.04
N ALA A 141 2.93 -0.17 -10.62
CA ALA A 141 3.35 1.23 -10.65
C ALA A 141 3.26 1.82 -12.06
N GLU A 142 3.74 1.09 -13.05
CA GLU A 142 3.68 1.52 -14.46
C GLU A 142 2.24 1.65 -14.95
N ASN A 143 1.37 0.70 -14.60
CA ASN A 143 -0.06 0.75 -14.94
C ASN A 143 -0.79 1.93 -14.29
N VAL A 144 -0.31 2.38 -13.15
CA VAL A 144 -0.85 3.56 -12.45
C VAL A 144 -0.38 4.87 -13.11
N GLY A 145 0.59 4.79 -13.99
CA GLY A 145 1.17 5.94 -14.66
C GLY A 145 2.47 6.44 -14.05
N MET A 146 3.03 5.69 -13.12
CA MET A 146 4.32 6.04 -12.52
C MET A 146 5.46 5.68 -13.46
N THR A 147 6.55 6.46 -13.35
CA THR A 147 7.79 6.19 -14.08
C THR A 147 8.94 6.03 -13.12
N TRP A 148 9.93 5.23 -13.49
CA TRP A 148 11.15 5.08 -12.71
C TRP A 148 11.87 6.42 -12.61
N GLU A 149 12.24 6.82 -11.42
CA GLU A 149 12.96 8.07 -11.19
C GLU A 149 14.41 7.83 -10.80
N LYS A 150 14.64 6.98 -9.80
CA LYS A 150 16.00 6.70 -9.31
C LYS A 150 16.03 5.47 -8.42
N GLU A 151 17.24 5.02 -8.17
CA GLU A 151 17.55 3.96 -7.22
C GLU A 151 17.99 4.59 -5.91
N ILE A 152 17.48 4.07 -4.80
CA ILE A 152 17.84 4.54 -3.46
C ILE A 152 18.23 3.35 -2.58
N SER A 153 18.91 3.62 -1.47
CA SER A 153 19.19 2.64 -0.44
C SER A 153 18.22 2.88 0.72
N LYS A 154 17.39 1.89 1.04
CA LYS A 154 16.43 1.96 2.14
C LYS A 154 16.20 0.54 2.65
N TRP A 155 15.98 0.39 3.97
CA TRP A 155 15.77 -0.92 4.60
C TRP A 155 16.90 -1.92 4.32
N ASN A 156 18.14 -1.42 4.22
CA ASN A 156 19.33 -2.21 3.86
C ASN A 156 19.19 -2.93 2.51
N LYS A 157 18.49 -2.31 1.58
CA LYS A 157 18.23 -2.85 0.24
C LYS A 157 18.39 -1.78 -0.82
N THR A 158 18.54 -2.23 -2.05
CA THR A 158 18.41 -1.39 -3.24
C THR A 158 16.95 -1.30 -3.62
N ILE A 159 16.40 -0.11 -3.54
CA ILE A 159 14.99 0.18 -3.80
C ILE A 159 14.85 1.07 -5.03
N GLN A 160 13.92 0.72 -5.89
CA GLN A 160 13.55 1.53 -7.05
C GLN A 160 12.46 2.52 -6.65
N LEU A 161 12.72 3.80 -6.86
CA LEU A 161 11.72 4.84 -6.61
C LEU A 161 11.02 5.17 -7.92
N TYR A 162 9.74 4.92 -7.96
CA TYR A 162 8.83 5.32 -9.03
C TYR A 162 8.05 6.55 -8.58
N SER A 163 7.74 7.44 -9.50
CA SER A 163 7.01 8.66 -9.17
C SER A 163 6.00 9.04 -10.23
N ILE A 164 5.02 9.83 -9.81
CA ILE A 164 4.04 10.45 -10.70
C ILE A 164 3.72 11.84 -10.15
N THR A 165 3.64 12.82 -11.03
CA THR A 165 3.18 14.17 -10.72
C THR A 165 1.81 14.40 -11.34
N LYS A 166 1.03 15.26 -10.69
CA LYS A 166 -0.31 15.61 -11.12
C LYS A 166 -0.29 16.39 -12.43
#